data_3a0b9ee45806a9c25ce6dfb31fab5603
#
_entry.id   3a0b9ee45806a9c25ce6dfb31fab5603
#
_cell.length_a   1.000
_cell.length_b   1.000
_cell.length_c   1.000
_cell.angle_alpha   90.00
_cell.angle_beta   90.00
_cell.angle_gamma   90.00
#
_symmetry.space_group_name_H-M   'P 1'
#
loop_
_entity.id
_entity.type
_entity.pdbx_description
1 polymer ?
#
loop_
_entity_poly.entity_id
_entity_poly.type
_entity_poly.pdbx_seq_one_letter_code
_entity_poly.pdbx_strand_id
1 'polypeptide(L)'
;MTTVRHPGDSLSRRQRLVYILVLGALVALGPFTIDLYLPAFPSVAADLSVDATAIQLTLTATTLGFALGQLLVGPWSDSVGRRLPLILATALHIVASFGVALAPDITWVSVFRVVQGVGAAGGSVVAMAMVRDLFGGQPLVRMLSRLALVTGLAPILAPVIGSQLMLVLDWRGIFYFLAGYGILVIATTAVFLVETLPAARRRDVGHSSARERYTALFADRAFIGVALVGGMTFSGLFAYLSSSSFLFQDDYGFSPQEFGLLFAINSFGVVCGVQASSFLTRRVGPQWILFSAIGGMLISATAIVVLDQLNAGLIGILIPLWVFILFCGFALPMLNVLALANHGSEAATAASLLGAVNFGLAGAISPVVGAFGISAHTMGSVMMATSITSVALMLVLIRPWSTPPLTR
;
A
#
# COMPACT_ATOMS: atom_id res chain seq x y z
N MET A 1 -37.30 -11.51 7.64
CA MET A 1 -36.05 -11.01 7.06
C MET A 1 -35.71 -11.86 5.85
N THR A 2 -36.00 -11.39 4.65
CA THR A 2 -35.59 -12.06 3.40
C THR A 2 -34.06 -11.98 3.30
N THR A 3 -33.39 -13.12 3.45
CA THR A 3 -31.95 -13.23 3.24
C THR A 3 -31.63 -12.91 1.78
N VAL A 4 -31.02 -11.77 1.53
CA VAL A 4 -30.52 -11.43 0.18
C VAL A 4 -29.48 -12.48 -0.18
N ARG A 5 -29.75 -13.34 -1.17
CA ARG A 5 -28.79 -14.31 -1.68
C ARG A 5 -27.75 -13.60 -2.53
N HIS A 6 -26.49 -13.73 -2.16
CA HIS A 6 -25.36 -13.25 -2.94
C HIS A 6 -24.87 -14.33 -3.92
N PRO A 7 -24.35 -13.95 -5.11
CA PRO A 7 -23.84 -14.93 -6.09
C PRO A 7 -22.80 -15.90 -5.51
N GLY A 8 -21.97 -15.44 -4.56
CA GLY A 8 -20.97 -16.24 -3.87
C GLY A 8 -21.52 -17.31 -2.93
N ASP A 9 -22.81 -17.26 -2.56
CA ASP A 9 -23.42 -18.25 -1.67
C ASP A 9 -23.55 -19.61 -2.37
N SER A 10 -23.68 -19.62 -3.70
CA SER A 10 -23.78 -20.83 -4.53
C SER A 10 -22.44 -21.49 -4.82
N LEU A 11 -21.31 -20.84 -4.48
CA LEU A 11 -19.97 -21.38 -4.77
C LEU A 11 -19.64 -22.55 -3.85
N SER A 12 -19.14 -23.65 -4.45
CA SER A 12 -18.58 -24.79 -3.73
C SER A 12 -17.32 -24.38 -2.92
N ARG A 13 -16.91 -25.22 -1.95
CA ARG A 13 -15.68 -24.98 -1.17
C ARG A 13 -14.45 -24.85 -2.05
N ARG A 14 -14.34 -25.66 -3.12
CA ARG A 14 -13.23 -25.61 -4.09
C ARG A 14 -13.23 -24.29 -4.86
N GLN A 15 -14.37 -23.86 -5.35
CA GLN A 15 -14.50 -22.58 -6.05
C GLN A 15 -14.14 -21.41 -5.14
N ARG A 16 -14.61 -21.39 -3.89
CA ARG A 16 -14.25 -20.34 -2.91
C ARG A 16 -12.75 -20.30 -2.65
N LEU A 17 -12.08 -21.45 -2.56
CA LEU A 17 -10.64 -21.51 -2.39
C LEU A 17 -9.92 -20.93 -3.62
N VAL A 18 -10.34 -21.28 -4.83
CA VAL A 18 -9.80 -20.72 -6.07
C VAL A 18 -9.96 -19.21 -6.11
N TYR A 19 -11.14 -18.68 -5.76
CA TYR A 19 -11.36 -17.23 -5.70
C TYR A 19 -10.43 -16.54 -4.67
N ILE A 20 -10.23 -17.16 -3.49
CA ILE A 20 -9.30 -16.61 -2.48
C ILE A 20 -7.88 -16.55 -3.03
N LEU A 21 -7.41 -17.62 -3.69
CA LEU A 21 -6.06 -17.68 -4.22
C LEU A 21 -5.85 -16.68 -5.37
N VAL A 22 -6.79 -16.62 -6.33
CA VAL A 22 -6.66 -15.72 -7.49
C VAL A 22 -6.81 -14.25 -7.08
N LEU A 23 -7.82 -13.92 -6.26
CA LEU A 23 -8.00 -12.55 -5.78
C LEU A 23 -6.90 -12.15 -4.81
N GLY A 24 -6.41 -13.08 -3.99
CA GLY A 24 -5.23 -12.87 -3.15
C GLY A 24 -3.98 -12.57 -3.96
N ALA A 25 -3.73 -13.34 -5.02
CA ALA A 25 -2.60 -13.09 -5.92
C ALA A 25 -2.69 -11.73 -6.62
N LEU A 26 -3.90 -11.30 -7.02
CA LEU A 26 -4.13 -9.96 -7.58
C LEU A 26 -3.83 -8.85 -6.56
N VAL A 27 -4.25 -9.01 -5.31
CA VAL A 27 -3.99 -8.03 -4.24
C VAL A 27 -2.51 -8.00 -3.86
N ALA A 28 -1.81 -9.13 -3.91
CA ALA A 28 -0.38 -9.21 -3.64
C ALA A 28 0.49 -8.53 -4.73
N LEU A 29 -0.05 -8.32 -5.93
CA LEU A 29 0.66 -7.64 -7.03
C LEU A 29 1.18 -6.27 -6.60
N GLY A 30 0.41 -5.53 -5.79
CA GLY A 30 0.79 -4.23 -5.26
C GLY A 30 2.07 -4.25 -4.43
N PRO A 31 2.07 -4.91 -3.27
CA PRO A 31 3.27 -5.06 -2.45
C PRO A 31 4.45 -5.68 -3.20
N PHE A 32 4.21 -6.69 -4.03
CA PHE A 32 5.29 -7.29 -4.82
C PHE A 32 5.92 -6.30 -5.79
N THR A 33 5.12 -5.44 -6.42
CA THR A 33 5.63 -4.40 -7.33
C THR A 33 6.52 -3.38 -6.61
N ILE A 34 6.22 -3.05 -5.35
CA ILE A 34 6.98 -2.07 -4.55
C ILE A 34 8.16 -2.73 -3.87
N ASP A 35 7.91 -3.77 -3.08
CA ASP A 35 8.84 -4.22 -2.05
C ASP A 35 9.87 -5.26 -2.57
N LEU A 36 9.53 -6.00 -3.63
CA LEU A 36 10.41 -7.02 -4.20
C LEU A 36 11.67 -6.43 -4.84
N TYR A 37 11.60 -5.19 -5.27
CA TYR A 37 12.66 -4.42 -5.90
C TYR A 37 13.61 -3.74 -4.89
N LEU A 38 13.17 -3.50 -3.64
CA LEU A 38 13.93 -2.75 -2.65
C LEU A 38 15.34 -3.29 -2.39
N PRO A 39 15.57 -4.62 -2.24
CA PRO A 39 16.92 -5.15 -2.02
C PRO A 39 17.90 -4.86 -3.17
N ALA A 40 17.38 -4.59 -4.37
CA ALA A 40 18.18 -4.37 -5.57
C ALA A 40 18.60 -2.90 -5.78
N PHE A 41 18.14 -1.95 -4.96
CA PHE A 41 18.41 -0.52 -5.16
C PHE A 41 19.89 -0.18 -5.38
N PRO A 42 20.85 -0.63 -4.54
CA PRO A 42 22.26 -0.32 -4.77
C PRO A 42 22.78 -0.92 -6.08
N SER A 43 22.37 -2.14 -6.45
CA SER A 43 22.82 -2.77 -7.68
C SER A 43 22.28 -2.08 -8.94
N VAL A 44 21.05 -1.55 -8.89
CA VAL A 44 20.48 -0.76 -10.00
C VAL A 44 21.21 0.58 -10.14
N ALA A 45 21.52 1.25 -9.01
CA ALA A 45 22.27 2.49 -9.01
C ALA A 45 23.65 2.30 -9.65
N ALA A 46 24.34 1.22 -9.28
CA ALA A 46 25.65 0.86 -9.84
C ALA A 46 25.58 0.52 -11.34
N ASP A 47 24.63 -0.32 -11.77
CA ASP A 47 24.50 -0.76 -13.16
C ASP A 47 24.13 0.40 -14.11
N LEU A 48 23.22 1.27 -13.67
CA LEU A 48 22.80 2.42 -14.48
C LEU A 48 23.67 3.68 -14.26
N SER A 49 24.69 3.60 -13.39
CA SER A 49 25.61 4.71 -13.04
C SER A 49 24.85 5.99 -12.62
N VAL A 50 23.85 5.83 -11.75
CA VAL A 50 23.02 6.92 -11.23
C VAL A 50 23.11 7.02 -9.71
N ASP A 51 22.74 8.15 -9.15
CA ASP A 51 22.68 8.36 -7.71
C ASP A 51 21.46 7.68 -7.06
N ALA A 52 21.51 7.58 -5.74
CA ALA A 52 20.42 6.97 -4.97
C ALA A 52 19.10 7.76 -5.10
N THR A 53 19.16 9.08 -5.33
CA THR A 53 17.97 9.92 -5.53
C THR A 53 17.23 9.52 -6.80
N ALA A 54 17.96 9.24 -7.88
CA ALA A 54 17.36 8.77 -9.14
C ALA A 54 16.65 7.41 -8.95
N ILE A 55 17.20 6.53 -8.13
CA ILE A 55 16.53 5.26 -7.79
C ILE A 55 15.27 5.50 -6.94
N GLN A 56 15.32 6.38 -5.96
CA GLN A 56 14.14 6.75 -5.16
C GLN A 56 13.02 7.34 -6.04
N LEU A 57 13.36 8.09 -7.09
CA LEU A 57 12.38 8.59 -8.06
C LEU A 57 11.66 7.46 -8.81
N THR A 58 12.27 6.29 -9.00
CA THR A 58 11.56 5.12 -9.57
C THR A 58 10.48 4.58 -8.63
N LEU A 59 10.70 4.66 -7.31
CA LEU A 59 9.68 4.33 -6.31
C LEU A 59 8.56 5.37 -6.31
N THR A 60 8.90 6.66 -6.38
CA THR A 60 7.95 7.76 -6.59
C THR A 60 7.11 7.54 -7.85
N ALA A 61 7.73 7.19 -8.97
CA ALA A 61 7.05 6.87 -10.22
C ALA A 61 6.01 5.75 -10.04
N THR A 62 6.39 4.68 -9.33
CA THR A 62 5.48 3.57 -9.03
C THR A 62 4.30 4.02 -8.18
N THR A 63 4.53 4.77 -7.12
CA THR A 63 3.47 5.24 -6.20
C THR A 63 2.54 6.24 -6.86
N LEU A 64 3.04 7.12 -7.73
CA LEU A 64 2.20 7.96 -8.58
C LEU A 64 1.33 7.12 -9.52
N GLY A 65 1.90 6.07 -10.12
CA GLY A 65 1.14 5.10 -10.90
C GLY A 65 0.04 4.43 -10.08
N PHE A 66 0.33 4.04 -8.83
CA PHE A 66 -0.68 3.49 -7.90
C PHE A 66 -1.79 4.49 -7.62
N ALA A 67 -1.47 5.74 -7.31
CA ALA A 67 -2.46 6.79 -7.06
C ALA A 67 -3.39 6.98 -8.28
N LEU A 68 -2.82 7.07 -9.48
CA LEU A 68 -3.58 7.17 -10.73
C LEU A 68 -4.44 5.93 -10.97
N GLY A 69 -3.90 4.73 -10.79
CA GLY A 69 -4.62 3.48 -10.97
C GLY A 69 -5.83 3.35 -10.05
N GLN A 70 -5.68 3.76 -8.79
CA GLN A 70 -6.79 3.76 -7.83
C GLN A 70 -7.92 4.73 -8.23
N LEU A 71 -7.58 5.90 -8.76
CA LEU A 71 -8.57 6.89 -9.17
C LEU A 71 -9.29 6.52 -10.49
N LEU A 72 -8.58 5.89 -11.43
CA LEU A 72 -9.06 5.65 -12.77
C LEU A 72 -9.76 4.29 -12.93
N VAL A 73 -9.13 3.22 -12.43
CA VAL A 73 -9.58 1.85 -12.72
C VAL A 73 -10.84 1.47 -11.96
N GLY A 74 -11.02 1.99 -10.74
CA GLY A 74 -12.22 1.74 -9.93
C GLY A 74 -13.49 2.18 -10.65
N PRO A 75 -13.68 3.49 -10.94
CA PRO A 75 -14.85 3.99 -11.66
C PRO A 75 -15.04 3.37 -13.04
N TRP A 76 -13.94 3.11 -13.77
CA TRP A 76 -14.02 2.43 -15.05
C TRP A 76 -14.60 1.01 -14.90
N SER A 77 -14.16 0.25 -13.91
CA SER A 77 -14.67 -1.10 -13.64
C SER A 77 -16.14 -1.11 -13.19
N ASP A 78 -16.62 -0.03 -12.57
CA ASP A 78 -18.03 0.13 -12.20
C ASP A 78 -18.94 0.34 -13.43
N SER A 79 -18.41 0.87 -14.53
CA SER A 79 -19.18 1.18 -15.74
C SER A 79 -19.18 0.05 -16.77
N VAL A 80 -18.04 -0.64 -16.97
CA VAL A 80 -17.91 -1.66 -18.03
C VAL A 80 -17.99 -3.09 -17.51
N GLY A 81 -17.93 -3.29 -16.19
CA GLY A 81 -17.80 -4.59 -15.53
C GLY A 81 -16.40 -4.82 -14.98
N ARG A 82 -16.23 -5.86 -14.17
CA ARG A 82 -14.99 -6.11 -13.40
C ARG A 82 -13.91 -6.80 -14.23
N ARG A 83 -14.29 -7.79 -15.03
CA ARG A 83 -13.35 -8.71 -15.66
C ARG A 83 -12.44 -8.04 -16.68
N LEU A 84 -12.98 -7.19 -17.55
CA LEU A 84 -12.20 -6.53 -18.61
C LEU A 84 -11.15 -5.56 -18.04
N PRO A 85 -11.48 -4.60 -17.15
CA PRO A 85 -10.50 -3.72 -16.53
C PRO A 85 -9.42 -4.49 -15.75
N LEU A 86 -9.80 -5.57 -15.07
CA LEU A 86 -8.86 -6.42 -14.34
C LEU A 86 -7.82 -7.07 -15.26
N ILE A 87 -8.27 -7.67 -16.37
CA ILE A 87 -7.39 -8.28 -17.36
C ILE A 87 -6.47 -7.23 -17.99
N LEU A 88 -7.02 -6.07 -18.39
CA LEU A 88 -6.23 -5.02 -19.03
C LEU A 88 -5.22 -4.37 -18.06
N ALA A 89 -5.60 -4.14 -16.80
CA ALA A 89 -4.68 -3.63 -15.79
C ALA A 89 -3.54 -4.62 -15.52
N THR A 90 -3.85 -5.92 -15.40
CA THR A 90 -2.82 -6.95 -15.21
C THR A 90 -1.93 -7.11 -16.44
N ALA A 91 -2.49 -7.03 -17.66
CA ALA A 91 -1.71 -7.03 -18.89
C ALA A 91 -0.77 -5.81 -18.97
N LEU A 92 -1.26 -4.65 -18.59
CA LEU A 92 -0.46 -3.42 -18.51
C LEU A 92 0.72 -3.57 -17.55
N HIS A 93 0.48 -4.18 -16.37
CA HIS A 93 1.53 -4.49 -15.40
C HIS A 93 2.59 -5.44 -16.00
N ILE A 94 2.18 -6.48 -16.75
CA ILE A 94 3.10 -7.43 -17.39
C ILE A 94 3.98 -6.71 -18.42
N VAL A 95 3.36 -5.95 -19.33
CA VAL A 95 4.09 -5.20 -20.38
C VAL A 95 5.05 -4.21 -19.75
N ALA A 96 4.61 -3.48 -18.72
CA ALA A 96 5.46 -2.56 -18.00
C ALA A 96 6.62 -3.25 -17.27
N SER A 97 6.39 -4.43 -16.69
CA SER A 97 7.46 -5.21 -16.05
C SER A 97 8.54 -5.64 -17.05
N PHE A 98 8.16 -6.12 -18.23
CA PHE A 98 9.11 -6.33 -19.32
C PHE A 98 9.80 -5.05 -19.76
N GLY A 99 9.06 -3.93 -19.82
CA GLY A 99 9.61 -2.62 -20.15
C GLY A 99 10.69 -2.19 -19.17
N VAL A 100 10.50 -2.37 -17.86
CA VAL A 100 11.53 -2.09 -16.85
C VAL A 100 12.73 -3.02 -17.01
N ALA A 101 12.51 -4.33 -17.22
CA ALA A 101 13.59 -5.30 -17.39
C ALA A 101 14.48 -5.00 -18.61
N LEU A 102 13.92 -4.41 -19.65
CA LEU A 102 14.60 -4.08 -20.90
C LEU A 102 15.03 -2.61 -20.99
N ALA A 103 14.78 -1.82 -19.93
CA ALA A 103 15.06 -0.39 -19.93
C ALA A 103 16.58 -0.11 -20.08
N PRO A 104 16.97 0.78 -21.02
CA PRO A 104 18.37 1.13 -21.23
C PRO A 104 18.91 2.11 -20.21
N ASP A 105 18.04 2.89 -19.58
CA ASP A 105 18.40 3.95 -18.63
C ASP A 105 17.30 4.17 -17.57
N ILE A 106 17.62 4.99 -16.55
CA ILE A 106 16.75 5.27 -15.41
C ILE A 106 15.45 5.99 -15.79
N THR A 107 15.45 6.74 -16.89
CA THR A 107 14.26 7.46 -17.37
C THR A 107 13.20 6.47 -17.83
N TRP A 108 13.59 5.50 -18.66
CA TRP A 108 12.69 4.43 -19.11
C TRP A 108 12.26 3.52 -17.96
N VAL A 109 13.16 3.21 -17.01
CA VAL A 109 12.77 2.53 -15.77
C VAL A 109 11.64 3.30 -15.10
N SER A 110 11.80 4.62 -14.88
CA SER A 110 10.80 5.46 -14.22
C SER A 110 9.47 5.51 -14.97
N VAL A 111 9.50 5.67 -16.30
CA VAL A 111 8.28 5.67 -17.15
C VAL A 111 7.52 4.35 -17.02
N PHE A 112 8.21 3.22 -17.18
CA PHE A 112 7.56 1.92 -17.05
C PHE A 112 7.11 1.64 -15.61
N ARG A 113 7.77 2.17 -14.59
CA ARG A 113 7.35 2.06 -13.19
C ARG A 113 6.04 2.80 -12.92
N VAL A 114 5.78 3.96 -13.54
CA VAL A 114 4.44 4.61 -13.48
C VAL A 114 3.38 3.67 -14.06
N VAL A 115 3.61 3.14 -15.25
CA VAL A 115 2.67 2.26 -15.95
C VAL A 115 2.42 0.96 -15.16
N GLN A 116 3.49 0.40 -14.59
CA GLN A 116 3.44 -0.80 -13.74
C GLN A 116 2.59 -0.55 -12.49
N GLY A 117 2.75 0.63 -11.85
CA GLY A 117 1.96 1.05 -10.69
C GLY A 117 0.46 1.15 -11.01
N VAL A 118 0.10 1.75 -12.16
CA VAL A 118 -1.30 1.81 -12.62
C VAL A 118 -1.89 0.41 -12.75
N GLY A 119 -1.16 -0.51 -13.38
CA GLY A 119 -1.59 -1.88 -13.57
C GLY A 119 -1.79 -2.65 -12.26
N ALA A 120 -0.83 -2.54 -11.33
CA ALA A 120 -0.88 -3.22 -10.04
C ALA A 120 -2.01 -2.69 -9.15
N ALA A 121 -2.21 -1.36 -9.09
CA ALA A 121 -3.31 -0.74 -8.35
C ALA A 121 -4.67 -1.14 -8.91
N GLY A 122 -4.81 -1.16 -10.25
CA GLY A 122 -6.04 -1.58 -10.91
C GLY A 122 -6.42 -3.02 -10.57
N GLY A 123 -5.45 -3.93 -10.55
CA GLY A 123 -5.64 -5.32 -10.14
C GLY A 123 -6.23 -5.43 -8.73
N SER A 124 -5.64 -4.75 -7.75
CA SER A 124 -6.07 -4.81 -6.36
C SER A 124 -7.44 -4.16 -6.12
N VAL A 125 -7.71 -2.99 -6.71
CA VAL A 125 -8.99 -2.27 -6.57
C VAL A 125 -10.14 -3.10 -7.12
N VAL A 126 -9.98 -3.67 -8.31
CA VAL A 126 -11.02 -4.50 -8.93
C VAL A 126 -11.23 -5.81 -8.18
N ALA A 127 -10.15 -6.46 -7.70
CA ALA A 127 -10.25 -7.67 -6.88
C ALA A 127 -11.10 -7.44 -5.62
N MET A 128 -10.88 -6.32 -4.92
CA MET A 128 -11.66 -5.96 -3.74
C MET A 128 -13.12 -5.65 -4.07
N ALA A 129 -13.40 -5.03 -5.23
CA ALA A 129 -14.75 -4.81 -5.71
C ALA A 129 -15.47 -6.14 -6.01
N MET A 130 -14.80 -7.09 -6.69
CA MET A 130 -15.34 -8.43 -6.97
C MET A 130 -15.73 -9.18 -5.70
N VAL A 131 -14.95 -9.06 -4.63
CA VAL A 131 -15.28 -9.67 -3.34
C VAL A 131 -16.60 -9.12 -2.78
N ARG A 132 -16.80 -7.80 -2.87
CA ARG A 132 -18.04 -7.14 -2.42
C ARG A 132 -19.23 -7.47 -3.30
N ASP A 133 -19.00 -7.67 -4.61
CA ASP A 133 -20.07 -8.07 -5.54
C ASP A 133 -20.55 -9.51 -5.27
N LEU A 134 -19.63 -10.40 -4.88
CA LEU A 134 -19.90 -11.84 -4.68
C LEU A 134 -20.45 -12.17 -3.31
N PHE A 135 -20.01 -11.49 -2.26
CA PHE A 135 -20.29 -11.87 -0.88
C PHE A 135 -20.93 -10.75 -0.08
N GLY A 136 -21.83 -11.12 0.84
CA GLY A 136 -22.43 -10.22 1.82
C GLY A 136 -22.39 -10.82 3.22
N GLY A 137 -22.66 -10.02 4.26
CA GLY A 137 -22.72 -10.46 5.64
C GLY A 137 -21.45 -11.18 6.12
N GLN A 138 -21.60 -12.26 6.86
CA GLN A 138 -20.48 -13.03 7.42
C GLN A 138 -19.53 -13.66 6.37
N PRO A 139 -20.00 -14.18 5.21
CA PRO A 139 -19.12 -14.63 4.14
C PRO A 139 -18.19 -13.53 3.61
N LEU A 140 -18.70 -12.29 3.46
CA LEU A 140 -17.88 -11.14 3.06
C LEU A 140 -16.77 -10.86 4.07
N VAL A 141 -17.11 -10.79 5.37
CA VAL A 141 -16.12 -10.56 6.43
C VAL A 141 -15.01 -11.62 6.40
N ARG A 142 -15.37 -12.90 6.25
CA ARG A 142 -14.40 -13.99 6.14
C ARG A 142 -13.49 -13.87 4.92
N MET A 143 -14.05 -13.47 3.77
CA MET A 143 -13.26 -13.31 2.55
C MET A 143 -12.29 -12.13 2.68
N LEU A 144 -12.77 -10.98 3.18
CA LEU A 144 -11.93 -9.81 3.42
C LEU A 144 -10.80 -10.10 4.43
N SER A 145 -11.10 -10.86 5.51
CA SER A 145 -10.07 -11.27 6.48
C SER A 145 -8.99 -12.15 5.85
N ARG A 146 -9.34 -13.04 4.92
CA ARG A 146 -8.35 -13.87 4.20
C ARG A 146 -7.50 -13.04 3.23
N LEU A 147 -8.10 -12.08 2.53
CA LEU A 147 -7.34 -11.16 1.69
C LEU A 147 -6.43 -10.25 2.53
N ALA A 148 -6.90 -9.82 3.70
CA ALA A 148 -6.08 -9.05 4.64
C ALA A 148 -4.84 -9.82 5.12
N LEU A 149 -4.93 -11.16 5.28
CA LEU A 149 -3.75 -11.99 5.56
C LEU A 149 -2.74 -11.94 4.40
N VAL A 150 -3.21 -12.01 3.15
CA VAL A 150 -2.34 -11.90 1.97
C VAL A 150 -1.69 -10.51 1.91
N THR A 151 -2.48 -9.44 2.10
CA THR A 151 -1.97 -8.07 2.11
C THR A 151 -0.94 -7.85 3.23
N GLY A 152 -1.12 -8.48 4.39
CA GLY A 152 -0.17 -8.40 5.50
C GLY A 152 1.10 -9.23 5.31
N LEU A 153 0.99 -10.39 4.64
CA LEU A 153 2.13 -11.28 4.38
C LEU A 153 2.95 -10.85 3.16
N ALA A 154 2.33 -10.26 2.15
CA ALA A 154 3.00 -9.91 0.91
C ALA A 154 4.19 -8.95 1.12
N PRO A 155 4.11 -7.85 1.92
CA PRO A 155 5.26 -7.01 2.23
C PRO A 155 6.37 -7.71 3.02
N ILE A 156 6.03 -8.77 3.79
CA ILE A 156 7.03 -9.57 4.49
C ILE A 156 7.81 -10.44 3.49
N LEU A 157 7.07 -11.10 2.60
CA LEU A 157 7.63 -12.07 1.67
C LEU A 157 8.35 -11.40 0.50
N ALA A 158 7.88 -10.25 0.03
CA ALA A 158 8.41 -9.63 -1.17
C ALA A 158 9.91 -9.31 -1.10
N PRO A 159 10.45 -8.60 -0.10
CA PRO A 159 11.90 -8.33 -0.05
C PRO A 159 12.72 -9.59 0.21
N VAL A 160 12.18 -10.58 0.94
CA VAL A 160 12.84 -11.87 1.12
C VAL A 160 12.95 -12.59 -0.22
N ILE A 161 11.86 -12.68 -0.98
CA ILE A 161 11.88 -13.29 -2.31
C ILE A 161 12.82 -12.49 -3.22
N GLY A 162 12.73 -11.16 -3.23
CA GLY A 162 13.59 -10.28 -4.02
C GLY A 162 15.06 -10.50 -3.75
N SER A 163 15.45 -10.56 -2.47
CA SER A 163 16.84 -10.80 -2.08
C SER A 163 17.32 -12.21 -2.47
N GLN A 164 16.47 -13.23 -2.41
CA GLN A 164 16.82 -14.58 -2.86
C GLN A 164 16.96 -14.66 -4.40
N LEU A 165 16.11 -13.95 -5.15
CA LEU A 165 16.25 -13.87 -6.60
C LEU A 165 17.60 -13.25 -7.00
N MET A 166 18.11 -12.28 -6.25
CA MET A 166 19.41 -11.66 -6.51
C MET A 166 20.62 -12.58 -6.29
N LEU A 167 20.44 -13.79 -5.71
CA LEU A 167 21.53 -14.80 -5.66
C LEU A 167 21.80 -15.44 -7.01
N VAL A 168 20.81 -15.47 -7.90
CA VAL A 168 20.85 -16.21 -9.15
C VAL A 168 20.56 -15.35 -10.38
N LEU A 169 20.00 -14.16 -10.19
CA LEU A 169 19.62 -13.21 -11.22
C LEU A 169 20.17 -11.82 -10.89
N ASP A 170 20.35 -11.00 -11.92
CA ASP A 170 20.55 -9.56 -11.73
C ASP A 170 19.23 -8.85 -11.34
N TRP A 171 19.27 -7.53 -11.13
CA TRP A 171 18.08 -6.76 -10.76
C TRP A 171 16.97 -6.80 -11.83
N ARG A 172 17.31 -6.98 -13.10
CA ARG A 172 16.35 -7.12 -14.21
C ARG A 172 15.54 -8.40 -14.06
N GLY A 173 16.15 -9.46 -13.50
CA GLY A 173 15.51 -10.73 -13.18
C GLY A 173 14.31 -10.59 -12.25
N ILE A 174 14.33 -9.61 -11.33
CA ILE A 174 13.18 -9.28 -10.48
C ILE A 174 11.95 -8.88 -11.31
N PHE A 175 12.17 -8.08 -12.35
CA PHE A 175 11.08 -7.63 -13.22
C PHE A 175 10.59 -8.72 -14.18
N TYR A 176 11.48 -9.62 -14.63
CA TYR A 176 11.05 -10.83 -15.33
C TYR A 176 10.22 -11.75 -14.42
N PHE A 177 10.59 -11.88 -13.15
CA PHE A 177 9.79 -12.61 -12.17
C PHE A 177 8.41 -11.97 -11.98
N LEU A 178 8.34 -10.63 -11.85
CA LEU A 178 7.08 -9.89 -11.74
C LEU A 178 6.20 -10.07 -13.00
N ALA A 179 6.80 -10.05 -14.18
CA ALA A 179 6.08 -10.33 -15.43
C ALA A 179 5.54 -11.76 -15.46
N GLY A 180 6.34 -12.75 -15.09
CA GLY A 180 5.92 -14.15 -14.97
C GLY A 180 4.81 -14.37 -13.95
N TYR A 181 4.92 -13.72 -12.79
CA TYR A 181 3.86 -13.69 -11.78
C TYR A 181 2.57 -13.07 -12.34
N GLY A 182 2.66 -11.95 -13.04
CA GLY A 182 1.52 -11.30 -13.72
C GLY A 182 0.88 -12.22 -14.76
N ILE A 183 1.67 -12.94 -15.57
CA ILE A 183 1.17 -13.93 -16.54
C ILE A 183 0.39 -15.04 -15.83
N LEU A 184 0.91 -15.58 -14.73
CA LEU A 184 0.21 -16.57 -13.94
C LEU A 184 -1.13 -16.03 -13.41
N VAL A 185 -1.12 -14.81 -12.89
CA VAL A 185 -2.31 -14.14 -12.34
C VAL A 185 -3.35 -13.86 -13.43
N ILE A 186 -2.96 -13.38 -14.62
CA ILE A 186 -3.90 -13.12 -15.70
C ILE A 186 -4.48 -14.43 -16.27
N ALA A 187 -3.67 -15.46 -16.39
CA ALA A 187 -4.11 -16.78 -16.85
C ALA A 187 -5.14 -17.39 -15.90
N THR A 188 -4.84 -17.39 -14.58
CA THR A 188 -5.77 -17.89 -13.56
C THR A 188 -7.04 -17.04 -13.47
N THR A 189 -6.93 -15.71 -13.62
CA THR A 189 -8.07 -14.79 -13.71
C THR A 189 -8.95 -15.11 -14.93
N ALA A 190 -8.36 -15.29 -16.09
CA ALA A 190 -9.11 -15.57 -17.33
C ALA A 190 -9.86 -16.90 -17.27
N VAL A 191 -9.28 -17.92 -16.63
CA VAL A 191 -9.86 -19.26 -16.51
C VAL A 191 -10.91 -19.37 -15.41
N PHE A 192 -10.65 -18.78 -14.24
CA PHE A 192 -11.44 -19.06 -13.04
C PHE A 192 -12.37 -17.93 -12.62
N LEU A 193 -12.08 -16.67 -12.96
CA LEU A 193 -12.94 -15.56 -12.55
C LEU A 193 -13.98 -15.26 -13.63
N VAL A 194 -15.25 -15.21 -13.21
CA VAL A 194 -16.36 -14.76 -14.04
C VAL A 194 -16.66 -13.29 -13.78
N GLU A 195 -17.39 -12.66 -14.72
CA GLU A 195 -17.91 -11.30 -14.48
C GLU A 195 -18.84 -11.29 -13.25
N THR A 196 -18.54 -10.40 -12.29
CA THR A 196 -19.28 -10.31 -11.03
C THR A 196 -20.27 -9.16 -11.01
N LEU A 197 -20.15 -8.20 -11.94
CA LEU A 197 -21.03 -7.06 -12.06
C LEU A 197 -21.99 -7.23 -13.25
N PRO A 198 -23.24 -7.71 -13.02
CA PRO A 198 -24.24 -7.86 -14.08
C PRO A 198 -24.51 -6.52 -14.79
N ALA A 199 -24.81 -6.58 -16.09
CA ALA A 199 -25.06 -5.39 -16.91
C ALA A 199 -26.13 -4.46 -16.30
N ALA A 200 -27.18 -5.04 -15.69
CA ALA A 200 -28.24 -4.28 -15.02
C ALA A 200 -27.79 -3.52 -13.75
N ARG A 201 -26.63 -3.87 -13.19
CA ARG A 201 -26.05 -3.18 -12.01
C ARG A 201 -24.88 -2.27 -12.38
N ARG A 202 -24.47 -2.27 -13.65
CA ARG A 202 -23.44 -1.34 -14.13
C ARG A 202 -24.00 0.06 -14.00
N ARG A 203 -23.24 0.93 -13.43
CA ARG A 203 -23.69 2.31 -13.22
C ARG A 203 -23.92 2.96 -14.57
N ASP A 204 -25.15 3.38 -14.81
CA ASP A 204 -25.41 4.42 -15.78
C ASP A 204 -24.62 5.64 -15.35
N VAL A 205 -23.76 6.12 -16.23
CA VAL A 205 -22.85 7.27 -16.02
C VAL A 205 -23.61 8.56 -15.64
N GLY A 206 -24.95 8.50 -15.49
CA GLY A 206 -25.88 9.60 -15.29
C GLY A 206 -26.48 9.81 -13.90
N HIS A 207 -26.40 8.90 -12.93
CA HIS A 207 -27.28 8.95 -11.74
C HIS A 207 -26.67 9.48 -10.42
N SER A 208 -25.44 9.76 -10.33
CA SER A 208 -24.77 10.70 -9.42
C SER A 208 -23.41 10.98 -10.03
N SER A 209 -23.17 12.20 -10.41
CA SER A 209 -21.93 12.52 -11.11
C SER A 209 -20.76 12.17 -10.18
N ALA A 210 -19.69 11.60 -10.74
CA ALA A 210 -18.45 11.39 -9.97
C ALA A 210 -18.07 12.66 -9.20
N ARG A 211 -18.35 13.82 -9.80
CA ARG A 211 -18.19 15.13 -9.21
C ARG A 211 -18.95 15.30 -7.88
N GLU A 212 -20.20 14.87 -7.79
CA GLU A 212 -21.00 15.02 -6.55
C GLU A 212 -20.41 14.19 -5.41
N ARG A 213 -19.97 12.95 -5.69
CA ARG A 213 -19.32 12.09 -4.69
C ARG A 213 -18.00 12.69 -4.20
N TYR A 214 -17.16 13.17 -5.12
CA TYR A 214 -15.92 13.83 -4.74
C TYR A 214 -16.19 15.13 -3.98
N THR A 215 -17.19 15.91 -4.39
CA THR A 215 -17.58 17.15 -3.69
C THR A 215 -18.05 16.85 -2.26
N ALA A 216 -18.84 15.80 -2.05
CA ALA A 216 -19.28 15.39 -0.72
C ALA A 216 -18.10 14.99 0.18
N LEU A 217 -17.11 14.24 -0.36
CA LEU A 217 -15.92 13.85 0.38
C LEU A 217 -15.02 15.06 0.70
N PHE A 218 -14.84 15.97 -0.25
CA PHE A 218 -14.05 17.20 -0.03
C PHE A 218 -14.76 18.23 0.85
N ALA A 219 -16.07 18.14 1.04
CA ALA A 219 -16.80 18.97 1.99
C ALA A 219 -16.70 18.44 3.44
N ASP A 220 -16.38 17.16 3.63
CA ASP A 220 -16.19 16.58 4.96
C ASP A 220 -14.77 16.84 5.50
N ARG A 221 -14.69 17.77 6.44
CA ARG A 221 -13.42 18.12 7.12
C ARG A 221 -12.78 16.92 7.82
N ALA A 222 -13.57 16.02 8.40
CA ALA A 222 -13.05 14.84 9.09
C ALA A 222 -12.43 13.87 8.10
N PHE A 223 -13.09 13.62 6.95
CA PHE A 223 -12.54 12.80 5.88
C PHE A 223 -11.22 13.36 5.34
N ILE A 224 -11.16 14.67 5.05
CA ILE A 224 -9.92 15.33 4.58
C ILE A 224 -8.81 15.17 5.64
N GLY A 225 -9.15 15.41 6.91
CA GLY A 225 -8.20 15.24 8.00
C GLY A 225 -7.62 13.81 8.05
N VAL A 226 -8.49 12.80 7.98
CA VAL A 226 -8.07 11.38 7.97
C VAL A 226 -7.25 11.05 6.74
N ALA A 227 -7.62 11.53 5.55
CA ALA A 227 -6.87 11.30 4.31
C ALA A 227 -5.47 11.92 4.35
N LEU A 228 -5.34 13.15 4.86
CA LEU A 228 -4.04 13.81 5.01
C LEU A 228 -3.17 13.14 6.09
N VAL A 229 -3.74 12.75 7.23
CA VAL A 229 -3.02 11.98 8.26
C VAL A 229 -2.56 10.64 7.70
N GLY A 230 -3.41 9.97 6.92
CA GLY A 230 -3.04 8.75 6.21
C GLY A 230 -1.86 8.97 5.25
N GLY A 231 -1.94 10.00 4.43
CA GLY A 231 -0.87 10.38 3.51
C GLY A 231 0.45 10.68 4.22
N MET A 232 0.43 11.40 5.34
CA MET A 232 1.64 11.67 6.14
C MET A 232 2.18 10.39 6.81
N THR A 233 1.31 9.51 7.30
CA THR A 233 1.70 8.19 7.83
C THR A 233 2.41 7.34 6.76
N PHE A 234 1.83 7.27 5.55
CA PHE A 234 2.46 6.61 4.40
C PHE A 234 3.77 7.30 3.99
N SER A 235 3.84 8.63 4.03
CA SER A 235 5.07 9.39 3.72
C SER A 235 6.21 9.03 4.68
N GLY A 236 5.95 8.92 5.98
CA GLY A 236 6.94 8.45 6.94
C GLY A 236 7.39 7.00 6.69
N LEU A 237 6.46 6.11 6.35
CA LEU A 237 6.78 4.73 5.97
C LEU A 237 7.62 4.69 4.69
N PHE A 238 7.28 5.50 3.68
CA PHE A 238 8.01 5.53 2.41
C PHE A 238 9.38 6.23 2.52
N ALA A 239 9.57 7.15 3.47
CA ALA A 239 10.91 7.65 3.81
C ALA A 239 11.82 6.50 4.28
N TYR A 240 11.30 5.57 5.09
CA TYR A 240 12.01 4.34 5.42
C TYR A 240 12.20 3.45 4.19
N LEU A 241 11.16 3.13 3.43
CA LEU A 241 11.23 2.23 2.28
C LEU A 241 12.28 2.69 1.26
N SER A 242 12.32 3.99 0.94
CA SER A 242 13.18 4.55 -0.10
C SER A 242 14.65 4.67 0.30
N SER A 243 14.93 4.82 1.60
CA SER A 243 16.30 5.03 2.09
C SER A 243 16.92 3.79 2.72
N SER A 244 16.11 2.87 3.25
CA SER A 244 16.59 1.74 4.04
C SER A 244 17.54 0.82 3.28
N SER A 245 17.31 0.60 1.99
CA SER A 245 18.14 -0.28 1.18
C SER A 245 19.57 0.27 1.08
N PHE A 246 19.72 1.53 0.75
CA PHE A 246 21.04 2.20 0.71
C PHE A 246 21.65 2.30 2.10
N LEU A 247 20.89 2.77 3.09
CA LEU A 247 21.38 2.93 4.46
C LEU A 247 21.94 1.62 5.02
N PHE A 248 21.21 0.51 4.91
CA PHE A 248 21.65 -0.74 5.52
C PHE A 248 22.65 -1.51 4.67
N GLN A 249 22.59 -1.43 3.34
CA GLN A 249 23.54 -2.14 2.48
C GLN A 249 24.84 -1.36 2.26
N ASP A 250 24.77 -0.06 1.95
CA ASP A 250 25.98 0.73 1.64
C ASP A 250 26.67 1.25 2.90
N ASP A 251 25.94 1.80 3.90
CA ASP A 251 26.54 2.38 5.11
C ASP A 251 26.83 1.33 6.18
N TYR A 252 25.92 0.35 6.38
CA TYR A 252 26.09 -0.70 7.41
C TYR A 252 26.60 -2.03 6.85
N GLY A 253 26.81 -2.15 5.54
CA GLY A 253 27.43 -3.30 4.90
C GLY A 253 26.57 -4.57 4.88
N PHE A 254 25.25 -4.44 4.99
CA PHE A 254 24.34 -5.59 4.91
C PHE A 254 24.35 -6.16 3.49
N SER A 255 24.35 -7.48 3.39
CA SER A 255 24.02 -8.15 2.14
C SER A 255 22.54 -7.93 1.77
N PRO A 256 22.15 -8.07 0.49
CA PRO A 256 20.74 -8.04 0.12
C PRO A 256 19.86 -9.01 0.91
N GLN A 257 20.42 -10.18 1.32
CA GLN A 257 19.71 -11.20 2.09
C GLN A 257 19.47 -10.76 3.54
N GLU A 258 20.48 -10.17 4.19
CA GLU A 258 20.36 -9.60 5.53
C GLU A 258 19.37 -8.42 5.54
N PHE A 259 19.41 -7.57 4.50
CA PHE A 259 18.41 -6.52 4.32
C PHE A 259 17.01 -7.10 4.15
N GLY A 260 16.84 -8.14 3.33
CA GLY A 260 15.54 -8.82 3.15
C GLY A 260 14.99 -9.38 4.46
N LEU A 261 15.86 -9.99 5.31
CA LEU A 261 15.47 -10.48 6.63
C LEU A 261 15.10 -9.34 7.59
N LEU A 262 15.90 -8.26 7.62
CA LEU A 262 15.59 -7.06 8.42
C LEU A 262 14.22 -6.48 8.02
N PHE A 263 13.95 -6.40 6.73
CA PHE A 263 12.68 -5.91 6.24
C PHE A 263 11.51 -6.82 6.65
N ALA A 264 11.69 -8.13 6.63
CA ALA A 264 10.71 -9.09 7.11
C ALA A 264 10.40 -8.92 8.61
N ILE A 265 11.43 -8.71 9.43
CA ILE A 265 11.27 -8.44 10.87
C ILE A 265 10.49 -7.13 11.09
N ASN A 266 10.80 -6.10 10.33
CA ASN A 266 10.09 -4.82 10.39
C ASN A 266 8.63 -4.97 9.94
N SER A 267 8.38 -5.66 8.83
CA SER A 267 7.02 -5.92 8.34
C SER A 267 6.19 -6.76 9.31
N PHE A 268 6.80 -7.66 10.07
CA PHE A 268 6.13 -8.38 11.15
C PHE A 268 5.64 -7.40 12.24
N GLY A 269 6.37 -6.31 12.51
CA GLY A 269 5.91 -5.21 13.38
C GLY A 269 4.59 -4.61 12.91
N VAL A 270 4.41 -4.39 11.59
CA VAL A 270 3.12 -3.94 11.03
C VAL A 270 2.00 -4.91 11.37
N VAL A 271 2.23 -6.22 11.15
CA VAL A 271 1.22 -7.25 11.43
C VAL A 271 0.84 -7.25 12.92
N CYS A 272 1.82 -7.17 13.82
CA CYS A 272 1.58 -7.05 15.26
C CYS A 272 0.74 -5.81 15.58
N GLY A 273 1.07 -4.66 14.99
CA GLY A 273 0.34 -3.41 15.18
C GLY A 273 -1.11 -3.50 14.70
N VAL A 274 -1.36 -4.06 13.52
CA VAL A 274 -2.71 -4.28 12.97
C VAL A 274 -3.55 -5.17 13.89
N GLN A 275 -2.99 -6.26 14.39
CA GLN A 275 -3.71 -7.18 15.27
C GLN A 275 -3.99 -6.54 16.64
N ALA A 276 -3.01 -5.86 17.21
CA ALA A 276 -3.16 -5.18 18.51
C ALA A 276 -4.19 -4.04 18.41
N SER A 277 -4.17 -3.22 17.35
CA SER A 277 -5.15 -2.17 17.15
C SER A 277 -6.57 -2.69 16.99
N SER A 278 -6.73 -3.79 16.23
CA SER A 278 -8.03 -4.46 16.04
C SER A 278 -8.60 -5.02 17.34
N PHE A 279 -7.74 -5.53 18.24
CA PHE A 279 -8.16 -5.97 19.55
C PHE A 279 -8.54 -4.78 20.45
N LEU A 280 -7.75 -3.71 20.42
CA LEU A 280 -7.94 -2.53 21.26
C LEU A 280 -9.19 -1.73 20.88
N THR A 281 -9.62 -1.75 19.60
CA THR A 281 -10.83 -1.08 19.11
C THR A 281 -12.10 -1.53 19.84
N ARG A 282 -12.09 -2.71 20.47
CA ARG A 282 -13.20 -3.20 21.29
C ARG A 282 -13.39 -2.43 22.59
N ARG A 283 -12.36 -1.69 23.05
CA ARG A 283 -12.33 -0.98 24.34
C ARG A 283 -12.12 0.52 24.18
N VAL A 284 -11.39 0.91 23.15
CA VAL A 284 -10.96 2.29 22.90
C VAL A 284 -11.47 2.72 21.52
N GLY A 285 -11.97 3.94 21.40
CA GLY A 285 -12.41 4.48 20.12
C GLY A 285 -11.25 4.59 19.10
N PRO A 286 -11.53 4.35 17.80
CA PRO A 286 -10.50 4.33 16.75
C PRO A 286 -9.71 5.65 16.65
N GLN A 287 -10.34 6.80 16.96
CA GLN A 287 -9.68 8.11 16.98
C GLN A 287 -8.56 8.19 18.02
N TRP A 288 -8.75 7.56 19.19
CA TRP A 288 -7.73 7.56 20.27
C TRP A 288 -6.61 6.57 19.99
N ILE A 289 -6.93 5.43 19.34
CA ILE A 289 -5.91 4.48 18.88
C ILE A 289 -5.04 5.16 17.81
N LEU A 290 -5.66 5.84 16.84
CA LEU A 290 -4.93 6.59 15.82
C LEU A 290 -4.05 7.67 16.43
N PHE A 291 -4.58 8.44 17.39
CA PHE A 291 -3.82 9.50 18.06
C PHE A 291 -2.61 8.96 18.83
N SER A 292 -2.78 7.86 19.58
CA SER A 292 -1.67 7.21 20.28
C SER A 292 -0.65 6.60 19.32
N ALA A 293 -1.10 6.05 18.18
CA ALA A 293 -0.21 5.51 17.15
C ALA A 293 0.68 6.61 16.55
N ILE A 294 0.10 7.76 16.18
CA ILE A 294 0.86 8.90 15.65
C ILE A 294 1.83 9.45 16.70
N GLY A 295 1.42 9.51 17.98
CA GLY A 295 2.31 9.88 19.08
C GLY A 295 3.49 8.93 19.24
N GLY A 296 3.24 7.63 19.15
CA GLY A 296 4.28 6.60 19.17
C GLY A 296 5.23 6.68 17.96
N MET A 297 4.70 6.97 16.77
CA MET A 297 5.52 7.22 15.57
C MET A 297 6.44 8.44 15.77
N LEU A 298 5.91 9.54 16.30
CA LEU A 298 6.68 10.75 16.57
C LEU A 298 7.82 10.49 17.58
N ILE A 299 7.51 9.81 18.67
CA ILE A 299 8.53 9.46 19.69
C ILE A 299 9.61 8.58 19.06
N SER A 300 9.23 7.57 18.29
CA SER A 300 10.17 6.65 17.65
C SER A 300 11.04 7.35 16.61
N ALA A 301 10.46 8.21 15.76
CA ALA A 301 11.21 8.98 14.78
C ALA A 301 12.18 9.97 15.45
N THR A 302 11.76 10.64 16.51
CA THR A 302 12.63 11.49 17.33
C THR A 302 13.77 10.69 17.96
N ALA A 303 13.49 9.48 18.44
CA ALA A 303 14.49 8.60 19.00
C ALA A 303 15.56 8.19 17.93
N ILE A 304 15.16 7.93 16.68
CA ILE A 304 16.15 7.67 15.60
C ILE A 304 17.10 8.86 15.45
N VAL A 305 16.55 10.08 15.34
CA VAL A 305 17.37 11.30 15.16
C VAL A 305 18.31 11.53 16.34
N VAL A 306 17.81 11.42 17.58
CA VAL A 306 18.62 11.66 18.78
C VAL A 306 19.69 10.58 18.96
N LEU A 307 19.35 9.31 18.79
CA LEU A 307 20.28 8.20 18.99
C LEU A 307 21.37 8.16 17.89
N ASP A 308 21.02 8.59 16.67
CA ASP A 308 21.99 8.76 15.60
C ASP A 308 22.99 9.88 15.94
N GLN A 309 22.54 11.05 16.44
CA GLN A 309 23.42 12.12 16.89
C GLN A 309 24.31 11.72 18.07
N LEU A 310 23.84 10.83 18.92
CA LEU A 310 24.61 10.28 20.05
C LEU A 310 25.54 9.13 19.62
N ASN A 311 25.60 8.80 18.33
CA ASN A 311 26.37 7.68 17.78
C ASN A 311 26.07 6.34 18.47
N ALA A 312 24.79 6.08 18.76
CA ALA A 312 24.35 4.85 19.42
C ALA A 312 24.46 3.59 18.51
N GLY A 313 24.94 3.76 17.28
CA GLY A 313 25.19 2.69 16.32
C GLY A 313 23.90 2.05 15.79
N LEU A 314 24.05 0.90 15.17
CA LEU A 314 22.98 0.20 14.44
C LEU A 314 21.75 -0.09 15.32
N ILE A 315 21.92 -0.54 16.56
CA ILE A 315 20.82 -0.87 17.48
C ILE A 315 20.00 0.38 17.82
N GLY A 316 20.65 1.54 17.94
CA GLY A 316 20.00 2.83 18.16
C GLY A 316 19.08 3.25 17.01
N ILE A 317 19.25 2.68 15.83
CA ILE A 317 18.35 2.90 14.68
C ILE A 317 17.30 1.78 14.60
N LEU A 318 17.69 0.51 14.71
CA LEU A 318 16.82 -0.63 14.48
C LEU A 318 15.64 -0.71 15.45
N ILE A 319 15.89 -0.47 16.75
CA ILE A 319 14.84 -0.57 17.77
C ILE A 319 13.77 0.52 17.57
N PRO A 320 14.11 1.83 17.49
CA PRO A 320 13.08 2.84 17.26
C PRO A 320 12.41 2.69 15.89
N LEU A 321 13.13 2.25 14.87
CA LEU A 321 12.55 1.99 13.55
C LEU A 321 11.48 0.89 13.63
N TRP A 322 11.78 -0.22 14.30
CA TRP A 322 10.81 -1.29 14.48
C TRP A 322 9.56 -0.81 15.24
N VAL A 323 9.75 0.00 16.29
CA VAL A 323 8.63 0.61 17.05
C VAL A 323 7.82 1.57 16.17
N PHE A 324 8.48 2.38 15.33
CA PHE A 324 7.79 3.24 14.37
C PHE A 324 6.88 2.42 13.44
N ILE A 325 7.41 1.35 12.87
CA ILE A 325 6.69 0.46 11.94
C ILE A 325 5.54 -0.27 12.64
N LEU A 326 5.73 -0.68 13.90
CA LEU A 326 4.66 -1.24 14.74
C LEU A 326 3.49 -0.23 14.86
N PHE A 327 3.78 1.04 15.15
CA PHE A 327 2.76 2.09 15.24
C PHE A 327 2.13 2.47 13.90
N CYS A 328 2.85 2.35 12.78
CA CYS A 328 2.21 2.39 11.46
C CYS A 328 1.14 1.29 11.34
N GLY A 329 1.43 0.07 11.80
CA GLY A 329 0.47 -1.02 11.85
C GLY A 329 -0.77 -0.71 12.69
N PHE A 330 -0.64 0.02 13.80
CA PHE A 330 -1.78 0.51 14.58
C PHE A 330 -2.61 1.54 13.81
N ALA A 331 -1.97 2.46 13.08
CA ALA A 331 -2.63 3.55 12.40
C ALA A 331 -3.45 3.10 11.18
N LEU A 332 -2.93 2.19 10.34
CA LEU A 332 -3.50 1.82 9.05
C LEU A 332 -4.97 1.38 9.10
N PRO A 333 -5.41 0.44 9.98
CA PRO A 333 -6.82 0.07 10.04
C PRO A 333 -7.70 1.19 10.62
N MET A 334 -7.18 2.02 11.52
CA MET A 334 -7.93 3.13 12.12
C MET A 334 -8.21 4.23 11.10
N LEU A 335 -7.26 4.52 10.21
CA LEU A 335 -7.46 5.44 9.08
C LEU A 335 -8.62 4.97 8.18
N ASN A 336 -8.66 3.70 7.82
CA ASN A 336 -9.74 3.13 7.02
C ASN A 336 -11.09 3.20 7.74
N VAL A 337 -11.14 2.84 9.04
CA VAL A 337 -12.37 2.88 9.84
C VAL A 337 -12.91 4.30 9.93
N LEU A 338 -12.07 5.29 10.23
CA LEU A 338 -12.48 6.68 10.37
C LEU A 338 -12.87 7.32 9.03
N ALA A 339 -12.14 7.00 7.94
CA ALA A 339 -12.47 7.54 6.62
C ALA A 339 -13.81 7.03 6.09
N LEU A 340 -14.20 5.80 6.43
CA LEU A 340 -15.43 5.19 5.91
C LEU A 340 -16.62 5.32 6.87
N ALA A 341 -16.42 5.82 8.09
CA ALA A 341 -17.45 5.86 9.13
C ALA A 341 -18.74 6.57 8.69
N ASN A 342 -18.61 7.70 7.99
CA ASN A 342 -19.75 8.54 7.56
C ASN A 342 -20.06 8.41 6.07
N HIS A 343 -19.33 7.59 5.31
CA HIS A 343 -19.39 7.53 3.85
C HIS A 343 -19.79 6.15 3.32
N GLY A 344 -20.78 5.51 3.95
CA GLY A 344 -21.24 4.17 3.56
C GLY A 344 -21.73 4.07 2.11
N SER A 345 -22.44 5.10 1.61
CA SER A 345 -22.94 5.18 0.22
C SER A 345 -21.82 5.41 -0.81
N GLU A 346 -20.76 6.15 -0.44
CA GLU A 346 -19.60 6.46 -1.26
C GLU A 346 -18.32 5.68 -0.87
N ALA A 347 -18.45 4.61 -0.08
CA ALA A 347 -17.31 3.90 0.52
C ALA A 347 -16.23 3.48 -0.50
N ALA A 348 -16.60 3.12 -1.73
CA ALA A 348 -15.66 2.77 -2.78
C ALA A 348 -14.86 4.00 -3.26
N THR A 349 -15.53 5.15 -3.46
CA THR A 349 -14.90 6.41 -3.86
C THR A 349 -14.01 6.94 -2.74
N ALA A 350 -14.48 6.87 -1.48
CA ALA A 350 -13.71 7.27 -0.31
C ALA A 350 -12.44 6.43 -0.13
N ALA A 351 -12.53 5.11 -0.28
CA ALA A 351 -11.38 4.22 -0.20
C ALA A 351 -10.36 4.46 -1.33
N SER A 352 -10.84 4.69 -2.58
CA SER A 352 -9.95 5.01 -3.70
C SER A 352 -9.26 6.35 -3.51
N LEU A 353 -9.98 7.38 -3.03
CA LEU A 353 -9.41 8.69 -2.78
C LEU A 353 -8.40 8.65 -1.62
N LEU A 354 -8.72 7.94 -0.53
CA LEU A 354 -7.79 7.72 0.59
C LEU A 354 -6.49 7.08 0.11
N GLY A 355 -6.59 6.00 -0.68
CA GLY A 355 -5.41 5.34 -1.22
C GLY A 355 -4.62 6.23 -2.18
N ALA A 356 -5.29 7.00 -3.04
CA ALA A 356 -4.63 7.93 -3.95
C ALA A 356 -3.87 9.05 -3.21
N VAL A 357 -4.46 9.61 -2.15
CA VAL A 357 -3.79 10.59 -1.27
C VAL A 357 -2.60 9.96 -0.56
N ASN A 358 -2.76 8.75 -0.02
CA ASN A 358 -1.70 8.04 0.68
C ASN A 358 -0.48 7.81 -0.23
N PHE A 359 -0.69 7.22 -1.41
CA PHE A 359 0.40 6.95 -2.35
C PHE A 359 0.93 8.23 -3.02
N GLY A 360 0.07 9.21 -3.30
CA GLY A 360 0.48 10.48 -3.89
C GLY A 360 1.41 11.29 -2.98
N LEU A 361 1.05 11.43 -1.69
CA LEU A 361 1.89 12.12 -0.71
C LEU A 361 3.16 11.33 -0.39
N ALA A 362 3.06 10.00 -0.25
CA ALA A 362 4.23 9.14 -0.06
C ALA A 362 5.22 9.26 -1.21
N GLY A 363 4.73 9.26 -2.46
CA GLY A 363 5.56 9.46 -3.64
C GLY A 363 6.23 10.83 -3.69
N ALA A 364 5.54 11.88 -3.26
CA ALA A 364 6.10 13.23 -3.24
C ALA A 364 7.20 13.41 -2.17
N ILE A 365 7.09 12.72 -1.03
CA ILE A 365 8.03 12.83 0.09
C ILE A 365 9.24 11.88 -0.08
N SER A 366 9.06 10.74 -0.77
CA SER A 366 10.13 9.73 -0.93
C SER A 366 11.47 10.31 -1.42
N PRO A 367 11.55 11.16 -2.47
CA PRO A 367 12.82 11.69 -2.95
C PRO A 367 13.42 12.78 -2.05
N VAL A 368 12.67 13.31 -1.08
CA VAL A 368 13.18 14.34 -0.15
C VAL A 368 14.35 13.80 0.65
N VAL A 369 14.30 12.52 1.09
CA VAL A 369 15.42 11.90 1.80
C VAL A 369 16.68 11.90 0.94
N GLY A 370 16.57 11.51 -0.35
CA GLY A 370 17.71 11.50 -1.27
C GLY A 370 18.30 12.88 -1.51
N ALA A 371 17.45 13.91 -1.65
CA ALA A 371 17.88 15.28 -1.90
C ALA A 371 18.73 15.87 -0.77
N PHE A 372 18.53 15.42 0.49
CA PHE A 372 19.33 15.83 1.65
C PHE A 372 20.47 14.85 1.99
N GLY A 373 20.68 13.82 1.18
CA GLY A 373 21.63 12.73 1.43
C GLY A 373 21.03 11.63 2.30
N ILE A 374 21.23 10.38 1.87
CA ILE A 374 20.69 9.21 2.59
C ILE A 374 21.54 8.99 3.83
N SER A 375 20.91 9.05 4.98
CA SER A 375 21.47 8.75 6.30
C SER A 375 20.35 8.42 7.27
N ALA A 376 20.68 7.78 8.40
CA ALA A 376 19.73 7.54 9.48
C ALA A 376 19.12 8.85 10.00
N HIS A 377 19.93 9.91 10.08
CA HIS A 377 19.49 11.25 10.49
C HIS A 377 18.45 11.83 9.54
N THR A 378 18.72 11.82 8.25
CA THR A 378 17.79 12.38 7.23
C THR A 378 16.51 11.57 7.19
N MET A 379 16.60 10.24 7.16
CA MET A 379 15.45 9.34 7.22
C MET A 379 14.58 9.62 8.46
N GLY A 380 15.19 9.62 9.64
CA GLY A 380 14.52 9.90 10.91
C GLY A 380 13.89 11.30 10.96
N SER A 381 14.57 12.32 10.41
CA SER A 381 14.07 13.70 10.35
C SER A 381 12.82 13.83 9.47
N VAL A 382 12.79 13.16 8.31
CA VAL A 382 11.60 13.14 7.44
C VAL A 382 10.46 12.38 8.13
N MET A 383 10.73 11.23 8.75
CA MET A 383 9.76 10.48 9.54
C MET A 383 9.21 11.31 10.71
N MET A 384 10.04 12.08 11.38
CA MET A 384 9.66 12.99 12.47
C MET A 384 8.77 14.14 11.94
N ALA A 385 9.16 14.79 10.85
CA ALA A 385 8.41 15.89 10.24
C ALA A 385 7.01 15.45 9.80
N THR A 386 6.90 14.29 9.15
CA THR A 386 5.60 13.71 8.74
C THR A 386 4.73 13.35 9.94
N SER A 387 5.34 12.86 11.04
CA SER A 387 4.63 12.55 12.28
C SER A 387 4.15 13.82 13.01
N ILE A 388 4.97 14.90 13.07
CA ILE A 388 4.57 16.21 13.61
C ILE A 388 3.38 16.75 12.81
N THR A 389 3.46 16.71 11.48
CA THR A 389 2.38 17.15 10.61
C THR A 389 1.11 16.34 10.85
N SER A 390 1.22 15.02 11.04
CA SER A 390 0.10 14.14 11.38
C SER A 390 -0.55 14.52 12.72
N VAL A 391 0.26 14.82 13.76
CA VAL A 391 -0.25 15.32 15.04
C VAL A 391 -1.00 16.62 14.85
N ALA A 392 -0.44 17.58 14.14
CA ALA A 392 -1.08 18.87 13.87
C ALA A 392 -2.41 18.71 13.14
N LEU A 393 -2.44 17.90 12.07
CA LEU A 393 -3.66 17.59 11.31
C LEU A 393 -4.71 16.90 12.19
N MET A 394 -4.30 15.98 13.07
CA MET A 394 -5.17 15.28 13.99
C MET A 394 -5.84 16.26 14.99
N LEU A 395 -5.06 17.19 15.54
CA LEU A 395 -5.55 18.18 16.50
C LEU A 395 -6.44 19.25 15.85
N VAL A 396 -6.10 19.68 14.63
CA VAL A 396 -6.78 20.78 13.93
C VAL A 396 -8.02 20.28 13.18
N LEU A 397 -7.90 19.19 12.39
CA LEU A 397 -8.96 18.74 11.49
C LEU A 397 -9.86 17.66 12.11
N ILE A 398 -9.31 16.61 12.69
CA ILE A 398 -10.08 15.46 13.18
C ILE A 398 -10.67 15.76 14.56
N ARG A 399 -9.88 16.38 15.45
CA ARG A 399 -10.28 16.71 16.84
C ARG A 399 -10.81 15.48 17.58
N PRO A 400 -9.96 14.58 18.06
CA PRO A 400 -10.37 13.28 18.63
C PRO A 400 -11.42 13.37 19.74
N TRP A 401 -11.43 14.47 20.50
CA TRP A 401 -12.38 14.74 21.58
C TRP A 401 -13.78 15.13 21.11
N SER A 402 -13.93 15.60 19.85
CA SER A 402 -15.23 16.00 19.29
C SER A 402 -15.82 14.95 18.35
N THR A 403 -15.07 13.90 18.03
CA THR A 403 -15.53 12.81 17.19
C THR A 403 -16.51 11.93 17.99
N PRO A 404 -17.78 11.78 17.57
CA PRO A 404 -18.72 10.95 18.29
C PRO A 404 -18.23 9.49 18.33
N PRO A 405 -18.50 8.76 19.44
CA PRO A 405 -18.18 7.34 19.48
C PRO A 405 -18.95 6.62 18.37
N LEU A 406 -18.28 5.74 17.65
CA LEU A 406 -18.96 4.89 16.66
C LEU A 406 -20.05 4.11 17.39
N THR A 407 -21.29 4.31 17.00
CA THR A 407 -22.44 3.57 17.55
C THR A 407 -22.23 2.09 17.29
N ARG A 408 -22.30 1.28 18.34
CA ARG A 408 -22.17 -0.18 18.31
C ARG A 408 -23.30 -0.85 17.53
#